data_8c870fdbb54f62a839cde52306a0f3fb
#
_entry.id   8c870fdbb54f62a839cde52306a0f3fb
#
_cell.length_a   1.000
_cell.length_b   1.000
_cell.length_c   1.000
_cell.angle_alpha   90.00
_cell.angle_beta   90.00
_cell.angle_gamma   90.00
#
_symmetry.space_group_name_H-M   'P 1'
#
loop_
_entity.id
_entity.type
_entity.pdbx_description
1 polymer ?
#
loop_
_entity_poly.entity_id
_entity_poly.type
_entity_poly.pdbx_seq_one_letter_code
_entity_poly.pdbx_strand_id
1 'polypeptide(L)'
;MSGHATAVVAVGSLPELTPARALGSWQLDVPALILIAVLGGLYGWGVLRVRRAGGTWPPGRALAFTLLGLGGLAVATMSSLAVYDHVLFWPAAVQNVLLDLITPLGLALGDPLRLAIEALPGEGGGRVQKVMSGRVVRLLTFPLVSTALVLGTELTVYFTPYFATALRVGWLHELMYLHLLAAGCLFVVPVLTREEALPKWCSHPVRAALVFLDGIIDAVPGLVVMTHGTLIAGAWYLHHAPSWSPDVQHDQQIGGGAMLSIAELVALPFLLAILVQWARAERLQAAALDRRLDRDLTPVAAPVSAPGRAEAASDGAEAVRVRPWWETEQNEVASRIRRQHGED
;
A
#
# COMPACT_ATOMS: atom_id res chain seq x y z
N MET A 1 -37.18 -17.57 17.16
CA MET A 1 -36.26 -17.10 18.21
C MET A 1 -35.37 -18.25 18.59
N SER A 2 -34.31 -18.43 17.85
CA SER A 2 -33.30 -19.48 18.15
C SER A 2 -31.98 -18.74 18.29
N GLY A 3 -31.48 -18.71 19.55
CA GLY A 3 -30.29 -17.98 19.92
C GLY A 3 -29.06 -18.52 19.20
N HIS A 4 -28.32 -17.63 18.58
CA HIS A 4 -26.95 -17.87 18.22
C HIS A 4 -26.16 -18.00 19.52
N ALA A 5 -26.01 -19.25 19.98
CA ALA A 5 -25.00 -19.58 20.97
C ALA A 5 -23.63 -19.52 20.28
N THR A 6 -23.05 -18.32 20.18
CA THR A 6 -21.61 -18.19 20.11
C THR A 6 -21.11 -18.92 21.33
N ALA A 7 -20.38 -20.02 21.14
CA ALA A 7 -19.74 -20.73 22.23
C ALA A 7 -18.77 -19.72 22.86
N VAL A 8 -19.23 -19.08 23.94
CA VAL A 8 -18.35 -18.34 24.85
C VAL A 8 -17.52 -19.45 25.49
N VAL A 9 -16.38 -19.77 24.89
CA VAL A 9 -15.34 -20.55 25.55
C VAL A 9 -15.13 -19.81 26.86
N ALA A 10 -15.29 -20.52 27.97
CA ALA A 10 -15.12 -19.92 29.28
C ALA A 10 -13.73 -19.27 29.31
N VAL A 11 -13.69 -17.96 29.33
CA VAL A 11 -12.51 -17.13 29.13
C VAL A 11 -11.37 -17.43 30.09
N GLY A 12 -11.65 -18.13 31.22
CA GLY A 12 -10.66 -18.57 32.17
C GLY A 12 -10.02 -19.96 31.92
N SER A 13 -10.33 -20.64 30.79
CA SER A 13 -9.87 -22.02 30.54
C SER A 13 -9.00 -22.18 29.29
N LEU A 14 -8.63 -21.07 28.59
CA LEU A 14 -7.74 -21.18 27.44
C LEU A 14 -6.35 -21.69 27.90
N PRO A 15 -5.84 -22.73 27.23
CA PRO A 15 -4.52 -23.25 27.55
C PRO A 15 -3.44 -22.26 27.11
N GLU A 16 -2.25 -22.35 27.73
CA GLU A 16 -1.10 -21.49 27.38
C GLU A 16 -0.81 -21.48 25.88
N LEU A 17 -0.54 -20.30 25.36
CA LEU A 17 -0.21 -20.09 23.93
C LEU A 17 1.21 -20.55 23.63
N THR A 18 1.35 -21.83 23.28
CA THR A 18 2.61 -22.41 22.83
C THR A 18 2.77 -22.23 21.31
N PRO A 19 4.00 -22.32 20.72
CA PRO A 19 4.19 -22.26 19.27
C PRO A 19 3.34 -23.27 18.48
N ALA A 20 3.15 -24.47 19.00
CA ALA A 20 2.29 -25.48 18.39
C ALA A 20 0.81 -25.04 18.36
N ARG A 21 0.34 -24.43 19.45
CA ARG A 21 -1.02 -23.89 19.52
C ARG A 21 -1.20 -22.62 18.69
N ALA A 22 -0.18 -21.79 18.60
CA ALA A 22 -0.21 -20.63 17.73
C ALA A 22 -0.49 -21.00 16.25
N LEU A 23 0.00 -22.15 15.80
CA LEU A 23 -0.27 -22.67 14.46
C LEU A 23 -1.55 -23.51 14.37
N GLY A 24 -1.93 -24.19 15.43
CA GLY A 24 -3.02 -25.17 15.43
C GLY A 24 -4.36 -24.65 15.96
N SER A 25 -4.40 -23.52 16.68
CA SER A 25 -5.65 -22.97 17.22
C SER A 25 -6.36 -22.13 16.16
N TRP A 26 -7.49 -22.61 15.68
CA TRP A 26 -8.33 -21.91 14.71
C TRP A 26 -9.77 -21.90 15.18
N GLN A 27 -10.47 -20.81 14.93
CA GLN A 27 -11.91 -20.69 15.15
C GLN A 27 -12.63 -20.32 13.86
N LEU A 28 -13.89 -20.67 13.77
CA LEU A 28 -14.71 -20.30 12.62
C LEU A 28 -15.41 -18.97 12.91
N ASP A 29 -15.04 -17.97 12.12
CA ASP A 29 -15.70 -16.68 12.08
C ASP A 29 -16.60 -16.63 10.82
N VAL A 30 -17.91 -16.73 11.02
CA VAL A 30 -18.87 -16.81 9.92
C VAL A 30 -18.95 -15.49 9.12
N PRO A 31 -19.03 -14.29 9.74
CA PRO A 31 -18.96 -13.02 9.04
C PRO A 31 -17.72 -12.88 8.15
N ALA A 32 -16.55 -13.16 8.70
CA ALA A 32 -15.30 -13.08 7.95
C ALA A 32 -15.23 -14.11 6.83
N LEU A 33 -15.71 -15.35 7.06
CA LEU A 33 -15.79 -16.38 6.03
C LEU A 33 -16.68 -15.95 4.86
N ILE A 34 -17.82 -15.33 5.15
CA ILE A 34 -18.71 -14.79 4.12
C ILE A 34 -17.99 -13.68 3.33
N LEU A 35 -17.31 -12.77 4.02
CA LEU A 35 -16.55 -11.70 3.38
C LEU A 35 -15.44 -12.27 2.47
N ILE A 36 -14.67 -13.24 2.95
CA ILE A 36 -13.64 -13.94 2.17
C ILE A 36 -14.25 -14.62 0.94
N ALA A 37 -15.38 -15.33 1.12
CA ALA A 37 -16.06 -16.02 0.02
C ALA A 37 -16.60 -15.04 -1.05
N VAL A 38 -17.16 -13.91 -0.62
CA VAL A 38 -17.66 -12.85 -1.53
C VAL A 38 -16.50 -12.20 -2.28
N LEU A 39 -15.47 -11.74 -1.58
CA LEU A 39 -14.30 -11.09 -2.21
C LEU A 39 -13.57 -12.06 -3.14
N GLY A 40 -13.31 -13.28 -2.68
CA GLY A 40 -12.64 -14.32 -3.47
C GLY A 40 -13.47 -14.77 -4.67
N GLY A 41 -14.78 -14.93 -4.47
CA GLY A 41 -15.71 -15.29 -5.54
C GLY A 41 -15.82 -14.22 -6.63
N LEU A 42 -15.96 -12.94 -6.24
CA LEU A 42 -15.98 -11.82 -7.17
C LEU A 42 -14.66 -11.68 -7.93
N TYR A 43 -13.55 -11.80 -7.22
CA TYR A 43 -12.22 -11.72 -7.84
C TYR A 43 -11.98 -12.89 -8.81
N GLY A 44 -12.24 -14.12 -8.37
CA GLY A 44 -12.13 -15.32 -9.20
C GLY A 44 -13.03 -15.29 -10.44
N TRP A 45 -14.28 -14.84 -10.27
CA TRP A 45 -15.20 -14.61 -11.38
C TRP A 45 -14.63 -13.58 -12.38
N GLY A 46 -14.10 -12.46 -11.90
CA GLY A 46 -13.46 -11.45 -12.75
C GLY A 46 -12.29 -12.02 -13.54
N VAL A 47 -11.38 -12.75 -12.90
CA VAL A 47 -10.24 -13.41 -13.56
C VAL A 47 -10.69 -14.41 -14.62
N LEU A 48 -11.70 -15.25 -14.30
CA LEU A 48 -12.25 -16.21 -15.25
C LEU A 48 -12.89 -15.52 -16.45
N ARG A 49 -13.59 -14.40 -16.22
CA ARG A 49 -14.25 -13.64 -17.29
C ARG A 49 -13.24 -13.01 -18.25
N VAL A 50 -12.19 -12.37 -17.71
CA VAL A 50 -11.09 -11.82 -18.51
C VAL A 50 -10.42 -12.90 -19.36
N ARG A 51 -10.12 -14.06 -18.75
CA ARG A 51 -9.51 -15.21 -19.47
C ARG A 51 -10.44 -15.77 -20.57
N ARG A 52 -11.74 -15.88 -20.31
CA ARG A 52 -12.73 -16.33 -21.31
C ARG A 52 -12.87 -15.36 -22.47
N ALA A 53 -12.62 -14.08 -22.25
CA ALA A 53 -12.60 -13.04 -23.29
C ALA A 53 -11.27 -13.01 -24.09
N GLY A 54 -10.34 -13.97 -23.86
CA GLY A 54 -9.04 -14.01 -24.52
C GLY A 54 -7.96 -13.13 -23.87
N GLY A 55 -8.28 -12.46 -22.77
CA GLY A 55 -7.33 -11.65 -22.01
C GLY A 55 -6.41 -12.50 -21.10
N THR A 56 -5.34 -11.88 -20.61
CA THR A 56 -4.42 -12.49 -19.65
C THR A 56 -4.44 -11.73 -18.34
N TRP A 57 -4.50 -12.45 -17.22
CA TRP A 57 -4.38 -11.86 -15.89
C TRP A 57 -3.10 -12.35 -15.22
N PRO A 58 -2.21 -11.46 -14.73
CA PRO A 58 -0.94 -11.83 -14.13
C PRO A 58 -1.14 -12.72 -12.90
N PRO A 59 -0.50 -13.90 -12.83
CA PRO A 59 -0.68 -14.81 -11.69
C PRO A 59 -0.18 -14.24 -10.37
N GLY A 60 0.86 -13.40 -10.39
CA GLY A 60 1.37 -12.73 -9.20
C GLY A 60 0.34 -11.83 -8.52
N ARG A 61 -0.54 -11.16 -9.28
CA ARG A 61 -1.65 -10.36 -8.72
C ARG A 61 -2.68 -11.25 -8.05
N ALA A 62 -3.07 -12.35 -8.71
CA ALA A 62 -4.01 -13.31 -8.13
C ALA A 62 -3.43 -13.94 -6.85
N LEU A 63 -2.14 -14.24 -6.85
CA LEU A 63 -1.45 -14.79 -5.68
C LEU A 63 -1.41 -13.78 -4.52
N ALA A 64 -1.06 -12.52 -4.79
CA ALA A 64 -1.05 -11.46 -3.78
C ALA A 64 -2.44 -11.24 -3.17
N PHE A 65 -3.49 -11.14 -4.01
CA PHE A 65 -4.87 -11.03 -3.55
C PHE A 65 -5.28 -12.21 -2.67
N THR A 66 -4.95 -13.43 -3.07
CA THR A 66 -5.39 -14.64 -2.36
C THR A 66 -4.57 -14.86 -1.09
N LEU A 67 -3.23 -14.79 -1.14
CA LEU A 67 -2.40 -15.11 0.02
C LEU A 67 -2.30 -13.97 1.02
N LEU A 68 -1.99 -12.76 0.57
CA LEU A 68 -1.85 -11.62 1.49
C LEU A 68 -3.19 -10.99 1.82
N GLY A 69 -4.11 -10.86 0.84
CA GLY A 69 -5.42 -10.29 1.05
C GLY A 69 -6.35 -11.24 1.79
N LEU A 70 -6.84 -12.27 1.12
CA LEU A 70 -7.82 -13.21 1.73
C LEU A 70 -7.17 -14.07 2.82
N GLY A 71 -5.92 -14.50 2.64
CA GLY A 71 -5.16 -15.25 3.65
C GLY A 71 -4.87 -14.40 4.89
N GLY A 72 -4.48 -13.13 4.71
CA GLY A 72 -4.29 -12.17 5.80
C GLY A 72 -5.58 -11.97 6.61
N LEU A 73 -6.72 -11.79 5.91
CA LEU A 73 -8.04 -11.69 6.55
C LEU A 73 -8.37 -12.96 7.34
N ALA A 74 -8.16 -14.15 6.76
CA ALA A 74 -8.40 -15.41 7.45
C ALA A 74 -7.49 -15.58 8.68
N VAL A 75 -6.21 -15.25 8.57
CA VAL A 75 -5.27 -15.31 9.71
C VAL A 75 -5.69 -14.32 10.78
N ALA A 76 -6.02 -13.10 10.44
CA ALA A 76 -6.45 -12.11 11.42
C ALA A 76 -7.71 -12.54 12.17
N THR A 77 -8.73 -13.06 11.49
CA THR A 77 -10.06 -13.29 12.09
C THR A 77 -10.33 -14.71 12.55
N MET A 78 -9.53 -15.70 12.13
CA MET A 78 -9.81 -17.11 12.42
C MET A 78 -8.66 -17.86 13.08
N SER A 79 -7.43 -17.33 13.09
CA SER A 79 -6.28 -18.01 13.66
C SER A 79 -6.22 -17.89 15.20
N SER A 80 -5.13 -18.34 15.76
CA SER A 80 -4.82 -18.16 17.19
C SER A 80 -4.87 -16.69 17.63
N LEU A 81 -4.65 -15.74 16.73
CA LEU A 81 -4.80 -14.32 17.05
C LEU A 81 -6.22 -14.03 17.53
N ALA A 82 -7.23 -14.48 16.78
CA ALA A 82 -8.63 -14.31 17.12
C ALA A 82 -9.11 -15.22 18.28
N VAL A 83 -8.43 -16.34 18.54
CA VAL A 83 -8.74 -17.20 19.70
C VAL A 83 -8.28 -16.57 21.00
N TYR A 84 -7.16 -15.83 20.99
CA TYR A 84 -6.52 -15.31 22.19
C TYR A 84 -6.69 -13.78 22.38
N ASP A 85 -7.28 -13.05 21.44
CA ASP A 85 -7.48 -11.59 21.50
C ASP A 85 -8.30 -11.11 22.71
N HIS A 86 -9.22 -11.96 23.19
CA HIS A 86 -10.04 -11.67 24.37
C HIS A 86 -9.30 -11.86 25.71
N VAL A 87 -8.16 -12.53 25.71
CA VAL A 87 -7.40 -12.84 26.94
C VAL A 87 -6.00 -12.24 26.97
N LEU A 88 -5.44 -11.91 25.80
CA LEU A 88 -4.15 -11.25 25.63
C LEU A 88 -4.30 -10.04 24.71
N PHE A 89 -3.61 -8.95 25.05
CA PHE A 89 -3.64 -7.72 24.24
C PHE A 89 -2.81 -7.85 22.96
N TRP A 90 -1.62 -8.49 23.02
CA TRP A 90 -0.73 -8.56 21.87
C TRP A 90 -1.33 -9.28 20.63
N PRO A 91 -2.12 -10.37 20.77
CA PRO A 91 -2.77 -10.96 19.61
C PRO A 91 -3.79 -10.02 18.96
N ALA A 92 -4.58 -9.29 19.78
CA ALA A 92 -5.51 -8.28 19.28
C ALA A 92 -4.79 -7.14 18.55
N ALA A 93 -3.65 -6.70 19.09
CA ALA A 93 -2.83 -5.66 18.46
C ALA A 93 -2.28 -6.11 17.09
N VAL A 94 -1.72 -7.31 17.02
CA VAL A 94 -1.24 -7.91 15.75
C VAL A 94 -2.38 -8.08 14.75
N GLN A 95 -3.54 -8.56 15.20
CA GLN A 95 -4.74 -8.75 14.40
C GLN A 95 -5.20 -7.43 13.77
N ASN A 96 -5.25 -6.35 14.55
CA ASN A 96 -5.63 -5.04 14.06
C ASN A 96 -4.68 -4.53 12.95
N VAL A 97 -3.37 -4.69 13.12
CA VAL A 97 -2.38 -4.31 12.09
C VAL A 97 -2.48 -5.20 10.85
N LEU A 98 -2.81 -6.48 11.00
CA LEU A 98 -3.07 -7.35 9.84
C LEU A 98 -4.28 -6.87 9.04
N LEU A 99 -5.33 -6.41 9.73
CA LEU A 99 -6.57 -5.96 9.10
C LEU A 99 -6.43 -4.61 8.44
N ASP A 100 -5.67 -3.70 9.00
CA ASP A 100 -5.59 -2.33 8.53
C ASP A 100 -4.42 -2.08 7.56
N LEU A 101 -3.38 -2.92 7.59
CA LEU A 101 -2.19 -2.74 6.76
C LEU A 101 -1.97 -3.92 5.78
N ILE A 102 -1.75 -5.14 6.27
CA ILE A 102 -1.31 -6.27 5.44
C ILE A 102 -2.44 -6.77 4.53
N THR A 103 -3.64 -6.94 5.07
CA THR A 103 -4.80 -7.38 4.29
C THR A 103 -5.16 -6.39 3.18
N PRO A 104 -5.30 -5.07 3.44
CA PRO A 104 -5.50 -4.07 2.40
C PRO A 104 -4.40 -4.05 1.34
N LEU A 105 -3.13 -4.18 1.75
CA LEU A 105 -2.00 -4.27 0.84
C LEU A 105 -2.13 -5.47 -0.13
N GLY A 106 -2.45 -6.64 0.41
CA GLY A 106 -2.68 -7.84 -0.39
C GLY A 106 -3.85 -7.69 -1.38
N LEU A 107 -4.97 -7.13 -0.92
CA LEU A 107 -6.12 -6.85 -1.75
C LEU A 107 -5.78 -5.86 -2.88
N ALA A 108 -5.07 -4.78 -2.56
CA ALA A 108 -4.68 -3.74 -3.52
C ALA A 108 -3.66 -4.23 -4.55
N LEU A 109 -2.68 -5.05 -4.15
CA LEU A 109 -1.71 -5.68 -5.06
C LEU A 109 -2.39 -6.59 -6.08
N GLY A 110 -3.56 -7.14 -5.75
CA GLY A 110 -4.42 -7.88 -6.68
C GLY A 110 -5.02 -7.03 -7.79
N ASP A 111 -4.99 -5.70 -7.68
CA ASP A 111 -5.55 -4.73 -8.63
C ASP A 111 -7.04 -5.02 -8.99
N PRO A 112 -7.93 -5.15 -7.97
CA PRO A 112 -9.32 -5.56 -8.20
C PRO A 112 -10.12 -4.55 -9.01
N LEU A 113 -9.75 -3.26 -8.97
CA LEU A 113 -10.43 -2.20 -9.72
C LEU A 113 -10.19 -2.36 -11.22
N ARG A 114 -8.96 -2.58 -11.62
CA ARG A 114 -8.60 -2.86 -13.01
C ARG A 114 -9.26 -4.15 -13.47
N LEU A 115 -9.24 -5.20 -12.63
CA LEU A 115 -9.92 -6.46 -12.93
C LEU A 115 -11.42 -6.23 -13.18
N ALA A 116 -12.08 -5.43 -12.36
CA ALA A 116 -13.50 -5.12 -12.52
C ALA A 116 -13.78 -4.38 -13.84
N ILE A 117 -12.94 -3.43 -14.22
CA ILE A 117 -13.06 -2.69 -15.49
C ILE A 117 -12.86 -3.64 -16.69
N GLU A 118 -11.83 -4.49 -16.65
CA GLU A 118 -11.54 -5.46 -17.72
C GLU A 118 -12.62 -6.58 -17.81
N ALA A 119 -13.15 -7.00 -16.67
CA ALA A 119 -14.18 -8.03 -16.60
C ALA A 119 -15.58 -7.54 -17.01
N LEU A 120 -15.85 -6.22 -16.92
CA LEU A 120 -17.15 -5.60 -17.21
C LEU A 120 -17.05 -4.66 -18.43
N PRO A 121 -16.85 -5.18 -19.65
CA PRO A 121 -16.71 -4.33 -20.85
C PRO A 121 -17.97 -3.48 -21.11
N GLY A 122 -17.80 -2.36 -21.80
CA GLY A 122 -18.88 -1.44 -22.16
C GLY A 122 -19.37 -0.62 -20.97
N GLU A 123 -20.69 -0.52 -20.80
CA GLU A 123 -21.29 0.33 -19.75
C GLU A 123 -20.91 -0.11 -18.32
N GLY A 124 -20.66 -1.39 -18.09
CA GLY A 124 -20.31 -1.92 -16.76
C GLY A 124 -18.98 -1.35 -16.26
N GLY A 125 -17.93 -1.45 -17.06
CA GLY A 125 -16.62 -0.88 -16.76
C GLY A 125 -16.67 0.64 -16.65
N GLY A 126 -17.44 1.30 -17.53
CA GLY A 126 -17.66 2.75 -17.46
C GLY A 126 -18.34 3.20 -16.16
N ARG A 127 -19.26 2.41 -15.60
CA ARG A 127 -19.88 2.69 -14.29
C ARG A 127 -18.87 2.59 -13.16
N VAL A 128 -18.03 1.54 -13.15
CA VAL A 128 -16.94 1.40 -12.16
C VAL A 128 -16.02 2.61 -12.21
N GLN A 129 -15.57 2.98 -13.40
CA GLN A 129 -14.69 4.15 -13.59
C GLN A 129 -15.37 5.46 -13.15
N LYS A 130 -16.67 5.64 -13.45
CA LYS A 130 -17.44 6.82 -13.02
C LYS A 130 -17.58 6.90 -11.50
N VAL A 131 -17.80 5.77 -10.81
CA VAL A 131 -17.84 5.72 -9.35
C VAL A 131 -16.48 6.08 -8.78
N MET A 132 -15.40 5.50 -9.30
CA MET A 132 -14.02 5.77 -8.86
C MET A 132 -13.59 7.22 -9.09
N SER A 133 -14.09 7.87 -10.15
CA SER A 133 -13.85 9.29 -10.40
C SER A 133 -14.78 10.24 -9.64
N GLY A 134 -15.68 9.71 -8.83
CA GLY A 134 -16.64 10.48 -8.03
C GLY A 134 -15.94 11.41 -7.02
N ARG A 135 -16.58 12.56 -6.71
CA ARG A 135 -16.00 13.55 -5.79
C ARG A 135 -15.74 12.98 -4.40
N VAL A 136 -16.63 12.13 -3.89
CA VAL A 136 -16.50 11.51 -2.56
C VAL A 136 -15.31 10.55 -2.54
N VAL A 137 -15.21 9.66 -3.53
CA VAL A 137 -14.07 8.72 -3.63
C VAL A 137 -12.77 9.50 -3.72
N ARG A 138 -12.70 10.52 -4.59
CA ARG A 138 -11.52 11.37 -4.75
C ARG A 138 -11.12 12.10 -3.46
N LEU A 139 -12.10 12.53 -2.65
CA LEU A 139 -11.83 13.15 -1.36
C LEU A 139 -11.29 12.14 -0.35
N LEU A 140 -11.95 10.98 -0.22
CA LEU A 140 -11.57 9.93 0.74
C LEU A 140 -10.22 9.28 0.39
N THR A 141 -9.91 9.20 -0.92
CA THR A 141 -8.64 8.65 -1.41
C THR A 141 -7.55 9.71 -1.59
N PHE A 142 -7.83 10.96 -1.20
CA PHE A 142 -6.80 12.00 -1.16
C PHE A 142 -5.79 11.66 -0.05
N PRO A 143 -4.48 11.59 -0.33
CA PRO A 143 -3.50 11.01 0.59
C PRO A 143 -3.58 11.53 2.03
N LEU A 144 -3.63 12.85 2.22
CA LEU A 144 -3.73 13.43 3.57
C LEU A 144 -5.04 13.08 4.29
N VAL A 145 -6.15 12.91 3.53
CA VAL A 145 -7.44 12.53 4.12
C VAL A 145 -7.42 11.05 4.50
N SER A 146 -6.89 10.19 3.62
CA SER A 146 -6.78 8.75 3.92
C SER A 146 -5.83 8.47 5.08
N THR A 147 -4.65 9.10 5.14
CA THR A 147 -3.75 9.01 6.30
C THR A 147 -4.43 9.52 7.59
N ALA A 148 -5.14 10.65 7.54
CA ALA A 148 -5.88 11.15 8.70
C ALA A 148 -7.00 10.21 9.14
N LEU A 149 -7.65 9.50 8.20
CA LEU A 149 -8.68 8.51 8.50
C LEU A 149 -8.07 7.26 9.14
N VAL A 150 -6.95 6.74 8.64
CA VAL A 150 -6.24 5.59 9.24
C VAL A 150 -5.81 5.94 10.66
N LEU A 151 -5.06 7.03 10.84
CA LEU A 151 -4.64 7.49 12.16
C LEU A 151 -5.84 7.74 13.09
N GLY A 152 -6.90 8.37 12.59
CA GLY A 152 -8.14 8.60 13.35
C GLY A 152 -8.82 7.29 13.76
N THR A 153 -8.79 6.27 12.90
CA THR A 153 -9.30 4.92 13.21
C THR A 153 -8.50 4.30 14.33
N GLU A 154 -7.18 4.27 14.26
CA GLU A 154 -6.32 3.69 15.29
C GLU A 154 -6.45 4.43 16.63
N LEU A 155 -6.44 5.78 16.62
CA LEU A 155 -6.68 6.57 17.83
C LEU A 155 -8.07 6.29 18.42
N THR A 156 -9.08 6.11 17.58
CA THR A 156 -10.43 5.77 18.03
C THR A 156 -10.46 4.37 18.64
N VAL A 157 -9.81 3.40 18.04
CA VAL A 157 -9.75 2.02 18.57
C VAL A 157 -9.05 1.98 19.92
N TYR A 158 -7.85 2.55 20.03
CA TYR A 158 -7.01 2.35 21.22
C TYR A 158 -7.25 3.36 22.34
N PHE A 159 -7.66 4.60 22.04
CA PHE A 159 -7.75 5.68 23.02
C PHE A 159 -9.18 6.13 23.35
N THR A 160 -10.18 5.37 22.87
CA THR A 160 -11.57 5.55 23.27
C THR A 160 -12.14 4.26 23.88
N PRO A 161 -13.34 4.28 24.47
CA PRO A 161 -14.00 3.05 24.93
C PRO A 161 -14.37 2.06 23.82
N TYR A 162 -14.09 2.34 22.56
CA TYR A 162 -14.50 1.54 21.41
C TYR A 162 -13.97 0.11 21.49
N PHE A 163 -12.65 -0.05 21.64
CA PHE A 163 -12.01 -1.37 21.75
C PHE A 163 -12.54 -2.18 22.96
N ALA A 164 -12.58 -1.55 24.14
CA ALA A 164 -13.11 -2.19 25.34
C ALA A 164 -14.58 -2.62 25.21
N THR A 165 -15.37 -1.87 24.44
CA THR A 165 -16.78 -2.20 24.16
C THR A 165 -16.87 -3.30 23.11
N ALA A 166 -16.01 -3.28 22.09
CA ALA A 166 -15.92 -4.32 21.08
C ALA A 166 -15.60 -5.69 21.69
N LEU A 167 -14.68 -5.76 22.66
CA LEU A 167 -14.39 -7.01 23.41
C LEU A 167 -15.61 -7.57 24.16
N ARG A 168 -16.61 -6.74 24.49
CA ARG A 168 -17.83 -7.15 25.20
C ARG A 168 -19.00 -7.48 24.28
N VAL A 169 -19.00 -6.91 23.08
CA VAL A 169 -20.15 -6.94 22.17
C VAL A 169 -19.71 -7.46 20.81
N GLY A 170 -19.99 -8.73 20.54
CA GLY A 170 -19.47 -9.42 19.35
C GLY A 170 -19.76 -8.73 18.01
N TRP A 171 -21.01 -8.21 17.77
CA TRP A 171 -21.28 -7.49 16.51
C TRP A 171 -20.45 -6.21 16.36
N LEU A 172 -20.09 -5.56 17.48
CA LEU A 172 -19.25 -4.36 17.46
C LEU A 172 -17.78 -4.75 17.19
N HIS A 173 -17.36 -5.94 17.63
CA HIS A 173 -16.05 -6.51 17.31
C HIS A 173 -15.92 -6.74 15.81
N GLU A 174 -16.92 -7.35 15.18
CA GLU A 174 -16.97 -7.54 13.73
C GLU A 174 -16.99 -6.20 12.96
N LEU A 175 -17.73 -5.23 13.48
CA LEU A 175 -17.75 -3.88 12.90
C LEU A 175 -16.36 -3.20 13.01
N MET A 176 -15.62 -3.43 14.09
CA MET A 176 -14.27 -2.94 14.27
C MET A 176 -13.32 -3.52 13.22
N TYR A 177 -13.41 -4.82 12.95
CA TYR A 177 -12.62 -5.48 11.90
C TYR A 177 -12.92 -4.89 10.51
N LEU A 178 -14.18 -4.71 10.19
CA LEU A 178 -14.59 -4.08 8.93
C LEU A 178 -14.14 -2.63 8.84
N HIS A 179 -14.17 -1.89 9.95
CA HIS A 179 -13.71 -0.50 10.02
C HIS A 179 -12.21 -0.40 9.74
N LEU A 180 -11.38 -1.21 10.41
CA LEU A 180 -9.94 -1.28 10.20
C LEU A 180 -9.61 -1.63 8.73
N LEU A 181 -10.22 -2.70 8.20
CA LEU A 181 -10.04 -3.12 6.82
C LEU A 181 -10.43 -2.03 5.81
N ALA A 182 -11.54 -1.33 6.06
CA ALA A 182 -11.99 -0.26 5.18
C ALA A 182 -11.06 0.96 5.22
N ALA A 183 -10.58 1.35 6.40
CA ALA A 183 -9.64 2.46 6.58
C ALA A 183 -8.32 2.18 5.85
N GLY A 184 -7.73 1.00 6.05
CA GLY A 184 -6.52 0.58 5.34
C GLY A 184 -6.70 0.51 3.82
N CYS A 185 -7.85 -0.01 3.33
CA CYS A 185 -8.13 -0.03 1.90
C CYS A 185 -8.25 1.38 1.30
N LEU A 186 -8.82 2.34 2.03
CA LEU A 186 -8.93 3.74 1.58
C LEU A 186 -7.57 4.40 1.37
N PHE A 187 -6.56 4.01 2.14
CA PHE A 187 -5.20 4.49 1.99
C PHE A 187 -4.42 3.70 0.92
N VAL A 188 -4.32 2.39 1.08
CA VAL A 188 -3.42 1.55 0.28
C VAL A 188 -3.85 1.47 -1.19
N VAL A 189 -5.16 1.35 -1.47
CA VAL A 189 -5.65 1.18 -2.85
C VAL A 189 -5.28 2.36 -3.76
N PRO A 190 -5.49 3.64 -3.39
CA PRO A 190 -5.12 4.76 -4.26
C PRO A 190 -3.62 4.91 -4.48
N VAL A 191 -2.83 4.59 -3.45
CA VAL A 191 -1.36 4.72 -3.53
C VAL A 191 -0.78 3.68 -4.49
N LEU A 192 -1.36 2.49 -4.56
CA LEU A 192 -0.91 1.40 -5.45
C LEU A 192 -1.53 1.43 -6.84
N THR A 193 -2.75 1.95 -7.00
CA THR A 193 -3.36 2.10 -8.32
C THR A 193 -2.63 3.17 -9.11
N ARG A 194 -2.34 2.85 -10.37
CA ARG A 194 -1.57 3.72 -11.27
C ARG A 194 -2.31 5.03 -11.53
N GLU A 195 -1.56 6.12 -11.52
CA GLU A 195 -1.70 7.50 -12.03
C GLU A 195 -3.09 8.15 -12.18
N GLU A 196 -4.17 7.42 -12.45
CA GLU A 196 -5.49 8.00 -12.72
C GLU A 196 -6.27 8.43 -11.46
N ALA A 197 -5.93 7.86 -10.29
CA ALA A 197 -6.62 8.15 -9.03
C ALA A 197 -6.01 9.34 -8.27
N LEU A 198 -4.74 9.68 -8.55
CA LEU A 198 -4.03 10.75 -7.84
C LEU A 198 -4.04 12.07 -8.61
N PRO A 199 -4.06 13.22 -7.93
CA PRO A 199 -3.96 14.53 -8.56
C PRO A 199 -2.68 14.67 -9.39
N LYS A 200 -2.73 15.42 -10.49
CA LYS A 200 -1.58 15.64 -11.40
C LYS A 200 -0.33 16.22 -10.72
N TRP A 201 -0.48 16.89 -9.57
CA TRP A 201 0.64 17.42 -8.79
C TRP A 201 1.35 16.33 -7.96
N CYS A 202 0.74 15.17 -7.78
CA CYS A 202 1.31 14.06 -7.02
C CYS A 202 2.35 13.32 -7.87
N SER A 203 3.50 13.98 -8.09
CA SER A 203 4.66 13.39 -8.77
C SER A 203 5.27 12.22 -7.98
N HIS A 204 6.16 11.43 -8.60
CA HIS A 204 6.82 10.30 -7.93
C HIS A 204 7.55 10.69 -6.63
N PRO A 205 8.29 11.83 -6.57
CA PRO A 205 8.89 12.29 -5.31
C PRO A 205 7.87 12.59 -4.22
N VAL A 206 6.75 13.23 -4.60
CA VAL A 206 5.66 13.56 -3.66
C VAL A 206 5.02 12.28 -3.13
N ARG A 207 4.79 11.27 -3.98
CA ARG A 207 4.29 9.96 -3.54
C ARG A 207 5.24 9.27 -2.57
N ALA A 208 6.54 9.28 -2.87
CA ALA A 208 7.56 8.72 -1.97
C ALA A 208 7.58 9.44 -0.61
N ALA A 209 7.49 10.78 -0.62
CA ALA A 209 7.43 11.57 0.60
C ALA A 209 6.15 11.30 1.40
N LEU A 210 4.99 11.14 0.74
CA LEU A 210 3.73 10.82 1.40
C LEU A 210 3.77 9.42 2.05
N VAL A 211 4.31 8.42 1.35
CA VAL A 211 4.45 7.06 1.90
C VAL A 211 5.45 7.02 3.05
N PHE A 212 6.54 7.79 2.96
CA PHE A 212 7.49 7.92 4.06
C PHE A 212 6.86 8.57 5.30
N LEU A 213 6.11 9.65 5.09
CA LEU A 213 5.39 10.34 6.16
C LEU A 213 4.32 9.43 6.78
N ASP A 214 3.59 8.70 5.96
CA ASP A 214 2.58 7.74 6.40
C ASP A 214 3.20 6.64 7.26
N GLY A 215 4.32 6.03 6.83
CA GLY A 215 5.04 5.05 7.64
C GLY A 215 5.48 5.58 9.01
N ILE A 216 5.88 6.86 9.11
CA ILE A 216 6.15 7.50 10.41
C ILE A 216 4.87 7.64 11.23
N ILE A 217 3.76 8.01 10.61
CA ILE A 217 2.47 8.20 11.28
C ILE A 217 1.93 6.85 11.76
N ASP A 218 2.03 5.80 10.97
CA ASP A 218 1.61 4.43 11.31
C ASP A 218 2.44 3.83 12.47
N ALA A 219 3.69 4.27 12.64
CA ALA A 219 4.51 3.87 13.77
C ALA A 219 4.06 4.49 15.12
N VAL A 220 3.38 5.65 15.07
CA VAL A 220 2.98 6.41 16.27
C VAL A 220 2.07 5.62 17.19
N PRO A 221 0.96 4.99 16.76
CA PRO A 221 0.09 4.21 17.63
C PRO A 221 0.81 3.08 18.34
N GLY A 222 1.62 2.31 17.61
CA GLY A 222 2.44 1.23 18.19
C GLY A 222 3.40 1.74 19.26
N LEU A 223 4.11 2.85 19.00
CA LEU A 223 5.01 3.48 19.96
C LEU A 223 4.26 3.99 21.19
N VAL A 224 3.12 4.65 20.99
CA VAL A 224 2.31 5.17 22.09
C VAL A 224 1.74 4.02 22.93
N VAL A 225 1.17 2.98 22.30
CA VAL A 225 0.67 1.78 22.99
C VAL A 225 1.77 1.12 23.82
N MET A 226 2.98 0.99 23.27
CA MET A 226 4.12 0.38 23.93
C MET A 226 4.60 1.18 25.15
N THR A 227 4.58 2.51 25.05
CA THR A 227 5.13 3.40 26.09
C THR A 227 4.07 3.95 27.06
N HIS A 228 2.77 3.76 26.75
CA HIS A 228 1.69 4.32 27.56
C HIS A 228 1.58 3.66 28.93
N GLY A 229 1.54 4.48 29.96
CA GLY A 229 1.47 3.99 31.35
C GLY A 229 0.09 3.48 31.79
N THR A 230 -0.97 3.76 31.02
CA THR A 230 -2.34 3.28 31.30
C THR A 230 -2.69 2.10 30.40
N LEU A 231 -3.40 1.13 30.98
CA LEU A 231 -3.80 -0.07 30.25
C LEU A 231 -4.95 0.21 29.28
N ILE A 232 -4.77 -0.14 28.03
CA ILE A 232 -5.82 -0.10 27.00
C ILE A 232 -6.78 -1.26 27.27
N ALA A 233 -8.07 -0.97 27.38
CA ALA A 233 -9.07 -1.94 27.83
C ALA A 233 -8.68 -2.65 29.16
N GLY A 234 -7.93 -1.97 30.03
CA GLY A 234 -7.31 -2.56 31.23
C GLY A 234 -8.29 -3.27 32.14
N ALA A 235 -9.49 -2.71 32.36
CA ALA A 235 -10.52 -3.37 33.16
C ALA A 235 -10.96 -4.73 32.58
N TRP A 236 -10.90 -4.89 31.25
CA TRP A 236 -11.19 -6.16 30.60
C TRP A 236 -10.06 -7.16 30.81
N TYR A 237 -8.84 -6.82 30.40
CA TYR A 237 -7.71 -7.74 30.45
C TYR A 237 -7.30 -8.13 31.87
N LEU A 238 -7.33 -7.20 32.84
CA LEU A 238 -7.09 -7.52 34.25
C LEU A 238 -8.07 -8.58 34.82
N HIS A 239 -9.31 -8.60 34.31
CA HIS A 239 -10.31 -9.56 34.73
C HIS A 239 -10.24 -10.90 33.99
N HIS A 240 -9.75 -10.92 32.75
CA HIS A 240 -9.79 -12.07 31.86
C HIS A 240 -8.41 -12.69 31.59
N ALA A 241 -7.32 -12.07 32.08
CA ALA A 241 -5.97 -12.57 31.91
C ALA A 241 -5.81 -13.93 32.53
N PRO A 242 -5.37 -14.97 31.79
CA PRO A 242 -5.10 -16.30 32.37
C PRO A 242 -3.91 -16.26 33.32
N SER A 243 -3.84 -17.23 34.26
CA SER A 243 -2.73 -17.31 35.21
C SER A 243 -1.35 -17.55 34.61
N TRP A 244 -1.32 -18.03 33.37
CA TRP A 244 -0.09 -18.25 32.60
C TRP A 244 0.32 -17.04 31.73
N SER A 245 -0.54 -16.03 31.62
CA SER A 245 -0.23 -14.85 30.82
C SER A 245 0.90 -14.01 31.42
N PRO A 246 1.64 -13.25 30.64
CA PRO A 246 2.49 -12.18 31.14
C PRO A 246 1.69 -11.17 31.97
N ASP A 247 2.38 -10.34 32.72
CA ASP A 247 1.74 -9.16 33.29
C ASP A 247 1.07 -8.32 32.19
N VAL A 248 -0.14 -7.82 32.47
CA VAL A 248 -0.98 -7.13 31.47
C VAL A 248 -0.28 -5.89 30.87
N GLN A 249 0.53 -5.18 31.67
CA GLN A 249 1.35 -4.06 31.19
C GLN A 249 2.43 -4.55 30.23
N HIS A 250 3.07 -5.65 30.55
CA HIS A 250 4.09 -6.23 29.67
C HIS A 250 3.49 -6.80 28.37
N ASP A 251 2.31 -7.41 28.47
CA ASP A 251 1.53 -7.89 27.31
C ASP A 251 1.18 -6.71 26.37
N GLN A 252 0.74 -5.58 26.92
CA GLN A 252 0.50 -4.36 26.14
C GLN A 252 1.77 -3.83 25.46
N GLN A 253 2.91 -3.86 26.15
CA GLN A 253 4.20 -3.45 25.58
C GLN A 253 4.60 -4.36 24.41
N ILE A 254 4.42 -5.67 24.54
CA ILE A 254 4.64 -6.64 23.45
C ILE A 254 3.73 -6.31 22.26
N GLY A 255 2.44 -6.06 22.53
CA GLY A 255 1.48 -5.70 21.49
C GLY A 255 1.88 -4.42 20.73
N GLY A 256 2.21 -3.35 21.45
CA GLY A 256 2.67 -2.11 20.83
C GLY A 256 3.99 -2.26 20.06
N GLY A 257 4.93 -3.04 20.59
CA GLY A 257 6.18 -3.38 19.90
C GLY A 257 5.96 -4.22 18.65
N ALA A 258 5.01 -5.16 18.68
CA ALA A 258 4.62 -5.93 17.49
C ALA A 258 3.96 -5.06 16.41
N MET A 259 3.05 -4.15 16.80
CA MET A 259 2.45 -3.18 15.88
C MET A 259 3.52 -2.37 15.16
N LEU A 260 4.42 -1.75 15.91
CA LEU A 260 5.53 -0.95 15.38
C LEU A 260 6.40 -1.78 14.42
N SER A 261 6.79 -3.00 14.83
CA SER A 261 7.67 -3.86 14.03
C SER A 261 7.02 -4.30 12.72
N ILE A 262 5.72 -4.61 12.74
CA ILE A 262 4.97 -5.01 11.53
C ILE A 262 4.78 -3.82 10.59
N ALA A 263 4.44 -2.65 11.13
CA ALA A 263 4.29 -1.43 10.33
C ALA A 263 5.59 -1.10 9.57
N GLU A 264 6.73 -1.09 10.26
CA GLU A 264 8.04 -0.85 9.65
C GLU A 264 8.43 -1.93 8.63
N LEU A 265 8.16 -3.21 8.94
CA LEU A 265 8.45 -4.32 8.02
C LEU A 265 7.67 -4.20 6.70
N VAL A 266 6.50 -3.60 6.71
CA VAL A 266 5.67 -3.37 5.53
C VAL A 266 6.01 -2.04 4.84
N ALA A 267 6.19 -0.96 5.61
CA ALA A 267 6.46 0.37 5.09
C ALA A 267 7.77 0.44 4.29
N LEU A 268 8.85 -0.20 4.78
CA LEU A 268 10.17 -0.15 4.13
C LEU A 268 10.19 -0.79 2.72
N PRO A 269 9.70 -2.03 2.50
CA PRO A 269 9.60 -2.59 1.15
C PRO A 269 8.67 -1.80 0.22
N PHE A 270 7.58 -1.24 0.78
CA PHE A 270 6.64 -0.43 0.04
C PHE A 270 7.27 0.88 -0.45
N LEU A 271 7.97 1.59 0.44
CA LEU A 271 8.74 2.78 0.09
C LEU A 271 9.82 2.46 -0.96
N LEU A 272 10.57 1.36 -0.76
CA LEU A 272 11.58 0.91 -1.72
C LEU A 272 10.97 0.63 -3.10
N ALA A 273 9.80 0.00 -3.16
CA ALA A 273 9.11 -0.26 -4.42
C ALA A 273 8.74 1.05 -5.16
N ILE A 274 8.30 2.07 -4.43
CA ILE A 274 7.99 3.40 -5.00
C ILE A 274 9.27 4.10 -5.49
N LEU A 275 10.34 4.06 -4.72
CA LEU A 275 11.63 4.64 -5.10
C LEU A 275 12.21 3.97 -6.36
N VAL A 276 12.11 2.64 -6.46
CA VAL A 276 12.51 1.90 -7.66
C VAL A 276 11.65 2.25 -8.87
N GLN A 277 10.34 2.42 -8.70
CA GLN A 277 9.45 2.87 -9.77
C GLN A 277 9.83 4.28 -10.23
N TRP A 278 10.07 5.19 -9.31
CA TRP A 278 10.53 6.54 -9.61
C TRP A 278 11.85 6.54 -10.38
N ALA A 279 12.88 5.85 -9.87
CA ALA A 279 14.18 5.74 -10.55
C ALA A 279 14.08 5.17 -11.96
N ARG A 280 13.16 4.20 -12.20
CA ARG A 280 12.89 3.66 -13.53
C ARG A 280 12.22 4.70 -14.44
N ALA A 281 11.23 5.43 -13.92
CA ALA A 281 10.55 6.49 -14.69
C ALA A 281 11.53 7.60 -15.10
N GLU A 282 12.37 8.07 -14.19
CA GLU A 282 13.43 9.06 -14.46
C GLU A 282 14.40 8.60 -15.56
N ARG A 283 14.88 7.34 -15.47
CA ARG A 283 15.77 6.77 -16.51
C ARG A 283 15.11 6.71 -17.88
N LEU A 284 13.82 6.37 -17.95
CA LEU A 284 13.07 6.33 -19.20
C LEU A 284 12.87 7.74 -19.79
N GLN A 285 12.62 8.74 -18.94
CA GLN A 285 12.48 10.13 -19.35
C GLN A 285 13.82 10.68 -19.83
N ALA A 286 14.91 10.46 -19.12
CA ALA A 286 16.25 10.84 -19.52
C ALA A 286 16.63 10.23 -20.88
N ALA A 287 16.44 8.92 -21.05
CA ALA A 287 16.71 8.25 -22.33
C ALA A 287 15.80 8.71 -23.49
N ALA A 288 14.59 9.19 -23.19
CA ALA A 288 13.71 9.76 -24.19
C ALA A 288 14.16 11.18 -24.60
N LEU A 289 14.65 11.96 -23.64
CA LEU A 289 15.22 13.29 -23.87
C LEU A 289 16.51 13.17 -24.68
N ASP A 290 17.43 12.31 -24.30
CA ASP A 290 18.68 12.06 -25.03
C ASP A 290 18.39 11.71 -26.49
N ARG A 291 17.44 10.78 -26.75
CA ARG A 291 17.03 10.43 -28.10
C ARG A 291 16.40 11.57 -28.90
N ARG A 292 15.76 12.54 -28.24
CA ARG A 292 15.25 13.76 -28.92
C ARG A 292 16.41 14.68 -29.26
N LEU A 293 17.30 14.95 -28.33
CA LEU A 293 18.48 15.75 -28.55
C LEU A 293 19.36 15.17 -29.65
N ASP A 294 19.61 13.86 -29.65
CA ASP A 294 20.37 13.20 -30.71
C ASP A 294 19.74 13.36 -32.09
N ARG A 295 18.40 13.33 -32.19
CA ARG A 295 17.70 13.57 -33.46
C ARG A 295 17.79 15.04 -33.93
N ASP A 296 17.68 15.95 -32.99
CA ASP A 296 17.76 17.38 -33.28
C ASP A 296 19.18 17.82 -33.66
N LEU A 297 20.18 17.06 -33.16
CA LEU A 297 21.61 17.26 -33.41
C LEU A 297 22.13 16.48 -34.64
N THR A 298 21.35 15.54 -35.20
CA THR A 298 21.75 14.84 -36.44
C THR A 298 21.64 15.80 -37.60
N PRO A 299 22.75 16.18 -38.29
CA PRO A 299 22.66 17.05 -39.44
C PRO A 299 21.77 16.40 -40.50
N VAL A 300 20.76 17.11 -40.97
CA VAL A 300 20.04 16.72 -42.20
C VAL A 300 21.07 16.76 -43.30
N ALA A 301 21.53 15.58 -43.74
CA ALA A 301 22.38 15.49 -44.91
C ALA A 301 21.66 16.23 -46.06
N ALA A 302 22.21 17.34 -46.50
CA ALA A 302 21.69 18.09 -47.67
C ALA A 302 21.58 17.10 -48.82
N PRO A 303 20.48 17.13 -49.60
CA PRO A 303 20.35 16.24 -50.76
C PRO A 303 21.51 16.52 -51.71
N VAL A 304 22.32 15.50 -51.95
CA VAL A 304 23.38 15.54 -52.96
C VAL A 304 22.72 15.72 -54.30
N SER A 305 22.63 16.99 -54.73
CA SER A 305 22.20 17.32 -56.09
C SER A 305 23.42 17.41 -57.00
N ALA A 306 23.40 16.54 -57.99
CA ALA A 306 24.11 16.56 -59.25
C ALA A 306 25.54 15.92 -59.30
N PRO A 307 25.74 15.02 -60.26
CA PRO A 307 27.05 14.42 -60.57
C PRO A 307 27.88 15.43 -61.42
N GLY A 308 29.04 15.80 -60.91
CA GLY A 308 30.00 16.53 -61.71
C GLY A 308 30.92 17.45 -60.90
N ARG A 309 31.82 16.88 -60.16
CA ARG A 309 33.24 17.32 -60.02
C ARG A 309 33.91 16.49 -58.92
N ALA A 310 34.49 15.38 -59.39
CA ALA A 310 35.52 14.73 -58.62
C ALA A 310 36.78 15.60 -58.78
N GLU A 311 37.22 16.15 -57.66
CA GLU A 311 38.64 16.36 -57.31
C GLU A 311 38.73 17.24 -56.06
N ALA A 312 39.57 16.80 -55.14
CA ALA A 312 40.06 17.55 -53.98
C ALA A 312 39.06 17.84 -52.84
N ALA A 313 38.88 16.91 -51.93
CA ALA A 313 38.75 17.18 -50.50
C ALA A 313 38.94 15.89 -49.67
N SER A 314 40.15 15.39 -49.64
CA SER A 314 40.65 14.59 -48.53
C SER A 314 41.16 15.61 -47.48
N ASP A 315 40.28 16.12 -46.65
CA ASP A 315 40.64 16.55 -45.31
C ASP A 315 39.35 17.07 -44.58
N GLY A 316 39.09 16.52 -43.40
CA GLY A 316 38.21 17.16 -42.45
C GLY A 316 36.71 16.93 -42.65
N ALA A 317 36.24 15.68 -42.42
CA ALA A 317 34.91 15.55 -41.85
C ALA A 317 35.00 16.14 -40.42
N GLU A 318 34.89 17.47 -40.35
CA GLU A 318 34.76 18.19 -39.08
C GLU A 318 33.42 17.76 -38.49
N ALA A 319 33.51 16.80 -37.55
CA ALA A 319 32.36 16.45 -36.73
C ALA A 319 31.82 17.75 -36.18
N VAL A 320 30.57 18.08 -36.50
CA VAL A 320 29.88 19.24 -35.94
C VAL A 320 29.91 19.09 -34.44
N ARG A 321 30.93 19.67 -33.81
CA ARG A 321 31.04 19.73 -32.36
C ARG A 321 29.90 20.64 -31.90
N VAL A 322 28.91 20.05 -31.26
CA VAL A 322 27.86 20.79 -30.56
C VAL A 322 28.58 21.64 -29.50
N ARG A 323 28.64 22.93 -29.75
CA ARG A 323 29.23 23.87 -28.79
C ARG A 323 28.31 23.98 -27.61
N PRO A 324 28.81 23.92 -26.41
CA PRO A 324 28.03 24.16 -25.18
C PRO A 324 27.36 25.54 -25.28
N TRP A 325 26.19 25.69 -24.65
CA TRP A 325 25.43 26.93 -24.71
C TRP A 325 26.22 28.18 -24.26
N TRP A 326 27.16 28.00 -23.32
CA TRP A 326 28.03 29.07 -22.84
C TRP A 326 29.06 29.56 -23.87
N GLU A 327 29.34 28.81 -24.91
CA GLU A 327 30.16 29.21 -26.02
C GLU A 327 29.36 30.03 -27.06
N THR A 328 28.04 29.76 -27.16
CA THR A 328 27.15 30.34 -28.15
C THR A 328 26.40 31.56 -27.64
N GLU A 329 26.13 31.66 -26.33
CA GLU A 329 25.41 32.79 -25.73
C GLU A 329 26.37 33.89 -25.28
N GLN A 330 25.96 35.17 -25.53
CA GLN A 330 26.70 36.38 -25.17
C GLN A 330 26.11 37.05 -23.92
N ASN A 331 25.96 36.27 -22.81
CA ASN A 331 25.52 36.81 -21.54
C ASN A 331 26.63 36.79 -20.50
N GLU A 332 26.40 37.48 -19.37
CA GLU A 332 27.41 37.63 -18.30
C GLU A 332 27.76 36.31 -17.62
N VAL A 333 26.81 35.35 -17.57
CA VAL A 333 27.00 34.04 -17.01
C VAL A 333 27.87 33.17 -17.93
N ALA A 334 27.60 33.19 -19.23
CA ALA A 334 28.37 32.46 -20.23
C ALA A 334 29.82 32.98 -20.28
N SER A 335 30.05 34.30 -20.20
CA SER A 335 31.39 34.88 -20.15
C SER A 335 32.17 34.53 -18.87
N ARG A 336 31.48 34.33 -17.74
CA ARG A 336 32.09 33.86 -16.49
C ARG A 336 32.52 32.40 -16.61
N ILE A 337 31.71 31.55 -17.21
CA ILE A 337 31.99 30.13 -17.42
C ILE A 337 33.15 29.96 -18.40
N ARG A 338 33.20 30.69 -19.52
CA ARG A 338 34.34 30.68 -20.48
C ARG A 338 35.65 31.01 -19.77
N ARG A 339 35.67 32.07 -18.97
CA ARG A 339 36.85 32.43 -18.17
C ARG A 339 37.30 31.36 -17.21
N GLN A 340 36.37 30.58 -16.61
CA GLN A 340 36.70 29.47 -15.75
C GLN A 340 37.28 28.26 -16.48
N HIS A 341 36.94 28.08 -17.75
CA HIS A 341 37.45 26.99 -18.59
C HIS A 341 38.66 27.36 -19.45
N GLY A 342 39.16 28.60 -19.31
CA GLY A 342 40.38 29.04 -20.03
C GLY A 342 40.20 29.25 -21.54
N GLU A 343 38.95 29.50 -21.97
CA GLU A 343 38.56 29.80 -23.37
C GLU A 343 38.31 31.32 -23.52
N ASP A 344 39.35 32.14 -23.44
CA ASP A 344 39.27 33.57 -23.80
C ASP A 344 39.59 33.79 -25.26
#